data_52d85b00aa8a153287ce7b6e64c94e64
#
_entry.id   52d85b00aa8a153287ce7b6e64c94e64
#
_cell.length_a   1.000
_cell.length_b   1.000
_cell.length_c   1.000
_cell.angle_alpha   90.00
_cell.angle_beta   90.00
_cell.angle_gamma   90.00
#
_symmetry.space_group_name_H-M   'P 1'
#
loop_
_entity.id
_entity.type
_entity.pdbx_description
1 polymer ?
#
loop_
_entity_poly.entity_id
_entity_poly.type
_entity_poly.pdbx_seq_one_letter_code
_entity_poly.pdbx_strand_id
1 'polypeptide(L)'
;MDAFYASVELLRYPQLKGLPVVIGGGRRSFDEELLARHAGRPLSEIPVADFPLLRDYTGRGVITTATYPARQFGVGSAMGMMKAARLCPQAILLPVDFAEYRRFSRAFKEIILSIAPLMENRGVDEVYIDFTDVPGGQREGGRVLARLIQKSIFDATGLTCSVGVAPNKLLAKMASEFNKPNGISIVQPEDLQSRIWPLACRKVNGIGPKADAKLKSLGIETIGDLAAQSLPQLLHWFGKSYGHWLHESAWGRDERAVVTESEPVSMSRETTFERDLHAVRDKAELGAIFTDLCERLAEDLQRKGYVGRTVGIKLRYDDFRIATRDQTLNLPIQDAAAIRLAAGQCLKRVPLGKRIRLLGVKVSGLIAEPLWQASAHDPVARELLLRPHGLTSVKHLDPYTASLF
;
A
#
# COMPACT_ATOMS: atom_id res chain seq x y z
N MET A 1 0.48 12.32 -3.82
CA MET A 1 -0.20 13.38 -3.04
C MET A 1 0.57 13.67 -1.76
N ASP A 2 0.51 14.88 -1.23
CA ASP A 2 1.25 15.28 -0.03
C ASP A 2 0.44 15.01 1.23
N ALA A 3 0.97 14.20 2.17
CA ALA A 3 0.33 13.80 3.41
C ALA A 3 -1.18 13.47 3.23
N PHE A 4 -1.52 12.71 2.20
CA PHE A 4 -2.82 12.61 1.54
C PHE A 4 -4.02 12.55 2.51
N TYR A 5 -4.10 11.55 3.37
CA TYR A 5 -5.24 11.43 4.29
C TYR A 5 -5.34 12.63 5.23
N ALA A 6 -4.22 13.11 5.75
CA ALA A 6 -4.23 14.31 6.60
C ALA A 6 -4.68 15.54 5.81
N SER A 7 -4.22 15.69 4.57
CA SER A 7 -4.62 16.82 3.71
C SER A 7 -6.12 16.79 3.39
N VAL A 8 -6.71 15.61 3.17
CA VAL A 8 -8.16 15.45 2.99
C VAL A 8 -8.92 15.88 4.26
N GLU A 9 -8.47 15.45 5.44
CA GLU A 9 -9.09 15.87 6.70
C GLU A 9 -8.94 17.38 6.95
N LEU A 10 -7.83 17.99 6.55
CA LEU A 10 -7.64 19.45 6.68
C LEU A 10 -8.49 20.27 5.71
N LEU A 11 -9.08 19.68 4.67
CA LEU A 11 -10.15 20.32 3.89
C LEU A 11 -11.47 20.35 4.68
N ARG A 12 -11.72 19.29 5.43
CA ARG A 12 -12.91 19.16 6.29
C ARG A 12 -12.81 20.00 7.57
N TYR A 13 -11.61 20.08 8.14
CA TYR A 13 -11.28 20.80 9.37
C TYR A 13 -10.18 21.85 9.12
N PRO A 14 -10.47 22.94 8.38
CA PRO A 14 -9.44 23.92 7.99
C PRO A 14 -8.79 24.65 9.17
N GLN A 15 -9.46 24.74 10.35
CA GLN A 15 -8.92 25.30 11.57
C GLN A 15 -7.74 24.50 12.16
N LEU A 16 -7.54 23.25 11.71
CA LEU A 16 -6.42 22.41 12.12
C LEU A 16 -5.16 22.59 11.25
N LYS A 17 -5.22 23.44 10.21
CA LYS A 17 -4.04 23.70 9.36
C LYS A 17 -2.90 24.30 10.19
N GLY A 18 -1.68 23.80 9.95
CA GLY A 18 -0.49 24.22 10.70
C GLY A 18 -0.29 23.52 12.05
N LEU A 19 -1.26 22.75 12.52
CA LEU A 19 -1.16 22.01 13.76
C LEU A 19 -0.63 20.57 13.56
N PRO A 20 -0.02 19.97 14.58
CA PRO A 20 0.31 18.55 14.57
C PRO A 20 -1.00 17.73 14.63
N VAL A 21 -1.33 17.07 13.52
CA VAL A 21 -2.50 16.19 13.40
C VAL A 21 -2.04 14.81 12.95
N VAL A 22 -2.59 13.77 13.53
CA VAL A 22 -2.38 12.37 13.16
C VAL A 22 -3.70 11.71 12.80
N ILE A 23 -3.67 10.86 11.79
CA ILE A 23 -4.82 10.10 11.32
C ILE A 23 -4.59 8.63 11.66
N GLY A 24 -5.55 7.99 12.34
CA GLY A 24 -5.45 6.58 12.71
C GLY A 24 -6.27 6.21 13.94
N GLY A 25 -5.93 5.11 14.58
CA GLY A 25 -6.45 4.74 15.91
C GLY A 25 -7.79 4.05 15.96
N GLY A 26 -8.39 3.69 14.84
CA GLY A 26 -9.63 2.93 14.83
C GLY A 26 -10.81 3.64 14.16
N ARG A 27 -12.00 3.12 14.43
CA ARG A 27 -13.23 3.50 13.73
C ARG A 27 -13.83 4.81 14.24
N ARG A 28 -14.72 5.38 13.45
CA ARG A 28 -15.44 6.66 13.56
C ARG A 28 -16.19 6.99 14.87
N SER A 29 -16.17 6.14 15.90
CA SER A 29 -16.89 6.44 17.17
C SER A 29 -16.49 7.80 17.79
N PHE A 30 -15.25 8.25 17.57
CA PHE A 30 -14.78 9.56 18.00
C PHE A 30 -15.46 10.72 17.26
N ASP A 31 -15.73 10.55 15.95
CA ASP A 31 -16.40 11.58 15.15
C ASP A 31 -17.87 11.77 15.58
N GLU A 32 -18.54 10.68 15.93
CA GLU A 32 -19.97 10.72 16.29
C GLU A 32 -20.20 11.54 17.56
N GLU A 33 -19.38 11.39 18.59
CA GLU A 33 -19.48 12.16 19.83
C GLU A 33 -19.12 13.65 19.62
N LEU A 34 -18.06 13.94 18.85
CA LEU A 34 -17.66 15.30 18.52
C LEU A 34 -18.75 16.00 17.70
N LEU A 35 -19.24 15.34 16.66
CA LEU A 35 -20.29 15.87 15.79
C LEU A 35 -21.63 16.04 16.53
N ALA A 36 -21.98 15.11 17.44
CA ALA A 36 -23.19 15.24 18.25
C ALA A 36 -23.11 16.44 19.20
N ARG A 37 -21.95 16.70 19.82
CA ARG A 37 -21.75 17.90 20.68
C ARG A 37 -21.84 19.21 19.92
N HIS A 38 -21.52 19.19 18.63
CA HIS A 38 -21.51 20.37 17.76
C HIS A 38 -22.58 20.29 16.65
N ALA A 39 -23.68 19.58 16.92
CA ALA A 39 -24.79 19.44 15.96
C ALA A 39 -25.30 20.80 15.47
N GLY A 40 -25.40 20.96 14.14
CA GLY A 40 -25.82 22.22 13.50
C GLY A 40 -24.75 23.29 13.34
N ARG A 41 -23.52 23.07 13.82
CA ARG A 41 -22.38 23.97 13.60
C ARG A 41 -21.55 23.50 12.39
N PRO A 42 -21.06 24.43 11.54
CA PRO A 42 -20.11 24.09 10.49
C PRO A 42 -18.86 23.40 11.06
N LEU A 43 -18.34 22.38 10.40
CA LEU A 43 -17.16 21.62 10.87
C LEU A 43 -15.92 22.52 11.03
N SER A 44 -15.81 23.56 10.20
CA SER A 44 -14.74 24.56 10.26
C SER A 44 -14.77 25.44 11.51
N GLU A 45 -15.89 25.47 12.24
CA GLU A 45 -16.07 26.28 13.44
C GLU A 45 -15.98 25.47 14.75
N ILE A 46 -15.75 24.18 14.68
CA ILE A 46 -15.52 23.36 15.87
C ILE A 46 -14.22 23.85 16.55
N PRO A 47 -14.26 24.20 17.85
CA PRO A 47 -13.10 24.67 18.56
C PRO A 47 -11.97 23.64 18.56
N VAL A 48 -10.74 24.08 18.33
CA VAL A 48 -9.55 23.18 18.30
C VAL A 48 -9.39 22.41 19.61
N ALA A 49 -9.77 23.04 20.75
CA ALA A 49 -9.67 22.42 22.08
C ALA A 49 -10.60 21.20 22.28
N ASP A 50 -11.64 21.06 21.44
CA ASP A 50 -12.63 19.99 21.57
C ASP A 50 -12.22 18.71 20.84
N PHE A 51 -11.18 18.78 20.00
CA PHE A 51 -10.66 17.61 19.30
C PHE A 51 -9.88 16.70 20.26
N PRO A 52 -9.98 15.36 20.10
CA PRO A 52 -9.23 14.43 20.92
C PRO A 52 -7.73 14.55 20.67
N LEU A 53 -6.95 14.37 21.72
CA LEU A 53 -5.50 14.43 21.65
C LEU A 53 -4.87 13.02 21.64
N LEU A 54 -3.75 12.90 20.97
CA LEU A 54 -3.03 11.63 20.84
C LEU A 54 -2.57 11.05 22.19
N ARG A 55 -2.30 11.90 23.18
CA ARG A 55 -1.93 11.48 24.56
C ARG A 55 -3.02 10.63 25.23
N ASP A 56 -4.28 10.83 24.87
CA ASP A 56 -5.41 10.14 25.49
C ASP A 56 -5.74 8.81 24.79
N TYR A 57 -4.99 8.47 23.74
CA TYR A 57 -5.19 7.24 23.00
C TYR A 57 -4.72 6.01 23.79
N THR A 58 -5.57 5.00 23.84
CA THR A 58 -5.27 3.66 24.33
C THR A 58 -5.57 2.62 23.25
N GLY A 59 -4.67 1.67 23.03
CA GLY A 59 -4.90 0.59 22.06
C GLY A 59 -3.68 0.17 21.25
N ARG A 60 -3.93 -0.65 20.23
CA ARG A 60 -2.90 -1.28 19.38
C ARG A 60 -2.83 -0.71 17.97
N GLY A 61 -3.52 0.40 17.72
CA GLY A 61 -3.55 1.05 16.42
C GLY A 61 -2.20 1.62 15.99
N VAL A 62 -2.12 1.93 14.70
CA VAL A 62 -0.96 2.58 14.08
C VAL A 62 -1.37 3.91 13.45
N ILE A 63 -0.41 4.82 13.32
CA ILE A 63 -0.56 6.03 12.53
C ILE A 63 -0.72 5.64 11.07
N THR A 64 -1.81 6.04 10.45
CA THR A 64 -2.02 5.88 9.01
C THR A 64 -1.27 6.96 8.26
N THR A 65 -1.41 8.23 8.69
CA THR A 65 -0.59 9.35 8.22
C THR A 65 -0.52 10.45 9.28
N ALA A 66 0.37 11.42 9.07
CA ALA A 66 0.57 12.57 9.94
C ALA A 66 0.85 13.82 9.11
N THR A 67 0.41 14.99 9.60
CA THR A 67 0.75 16.29 9.03
C THR A 67 2.25 16.58 9.14
N TYR A 68 2.76 17.47 8.30
CA TYR A 68 4.18 17.88 8.37
C TYR A 68 4.58 18.44 9.76
N PRO A 69 3.76 19.27 10.44
CA PRO A 69 4.04 19.64 11.83
C PRO A 69 4.19 18.45 12.78
N ALA A 70 3.34 17.42 12.67
CA ALA A 70 3.48 16.22 13.50
C ALA A 70 4.76 15.42 13.15
N ARG A 71 5.15 15.37 11.87
CA ARG A 71 6.40 14.71 11.41
C ARG A 71 7.66 15.35 11.99
N GLN A 72 7.66 16.64 12.30
CA GLN A 72 8.80 17.32 12.97
C GLN A 72 9.10 16.74 14.34
N PHE A 73 8.11 16.15 15.01
CA PHE A 73 8.28 15.42 16.27
C PHE A 73 8.71 13.95 16.09
N GLY A 74 9.01 13.53 14.83
CA GLY A 74 9.39 12.16 14.51
C GLY A 74 8.20 11.20 14.35
N VAL A 75 6.97 11.71 14.33
CA VAL A 75 5.76 10.90 14.09
C VAL A 75 5.63 10.59 12.60
N GLY A 76 5.37 9.34 12.24
CA GLY A 76 5.25 8.91 10.84
C GLY A 76 4.29 7.75 10.65
N SER A 77 3.95 7.48 9.38
CA SER A 77 3.08 6.36 8.99
C SER A 77 3.62 5.02 9.47
N ALA A 78 2.71 4.10 9.79
CA ALA A 78 2.96 2.78 10.37
C ALA A 78 3.57 2.78 11.80
N MET A 79 3.82 3.94 12.41
CA MET A 79 4.24 4.03 13.81
C MET A 79 3.09 3.63 14.73
N GLY A 80 3.36 2.82 15.77
CA GLY A 80 2.36 2.53 16.80
C GLY A 80 1.90 3.79 17.52
N MET A 81 0.59 3.96 17.71
CA MET A 81 -0.02 5.17 18.27
C MET A 81 0.51 5.49 19.68
N MET A 82 0.71 4.49 20.54
CA MET A 82 1.29 4.67 21.88
C MET A 82 2.74 5.20 21.83
N LYS A 83 3.51 4.84 20.78
CA LYS A 83 4.85 5.42 20.57
C LYS A 83 4.75 6.86 20.07
N ALA A 84 3.85 7.12 19.12
CA ALA A 84 3.62 8.46 18.60
C ALA A 84 3.12 9.42 19.69
N ALA A 85 2.25 8.96 20.61
CA ALA A 85 1.77 9.73 21.76
C ALA A 85 2.89 10.20 22.70
N ARG A 86 3.96 9.42 22.83
CA ARG A 86 5.15 9.82 23.60
C ARG A 86 5.98 10.89 22.89
N LEU A 87 6.00 10.87 21.55
CA LEU A 87 6.77 11.83 20.73
C LEU A 87 6.03 13.16 20.55
N CYS A 88 4.71 13.12 20.41
CA CYS A 88 3.87 14.30 20.16
C CYS A 88 2.52 14.16 20.89
N PRO A 89 2.50 14.26 22.24
CA PRO A 89 1.29 14.06 23.04
C PRO A 89 0.19 15.09 22.74
N GLN A 90 0.56 16.27 22.27
CA GLN A 90 -0.35 17.36 21.90
C GLN A 90 -0.95 17.20 20.49
N ALA A 91 -0.54 16.23 19.70
CA ALA A 91 -1.11 16.03 18.36
C ALA A 91 -2.61 15.74 18.46
N ILE A 92 -3.38 16.36 17.57
CA ILE A 92 -4.80 16.08 17.39
C ILE A 92 -4.93 14.71 16.71
N LEU A 93 -5.81 13.87 17.23
CA LEU A 93 -6.10 12.56 16.69
C LEU A 93 -7.42 12.59 15.94
N LEU A 94 -7.38 12.24 14.64
CA LEU A 94 -8.56 12.07 13.81
C LEU A 94 -8.70 10.62 13.34
N PRO A 95 -9.91 10.11 13.26
CA PRO A 95 -10.18 8.78 12.72
C PRO A 95 -9.97 8.75 11.20
N VAL A 96 -9.88 7.54 10.64
CA VAL A 96 -9.77 7.33 9.19
C VAL A 96 -11.14 7.43 8.50
N ASP A 97 -11.21 8.11 7.36
CA ASP A 97 -12.35 8.10 6.45
C ASP A 97 -11.97 7.55 5.07
N PHE A 98 -11.88 6.22 4.95
CA PHE A 98 -11.51 5.59 3.70
C PHE A 98 -12.50 5.80 2.55
N ALA A 99 -13.76 6.14 2.83
CA ALA A 99 -14.73 6.46 1.79
C ALA A 99 -14.35 7.77 1.10
N GLU A 100 -14.06 8.79 1.91
CA GLU A 100 -13.63 10.10 1.42
C GLU A 100 -12.27 10.05 0.74
N TYR A 101 -11.31 9.30 1.30
CA TYR A 101 -9.98 9.13 0.67
C TYR A 101 -10.09 8.47 -0.71
N ARG A 102 -10.97 7.48 -0.88
CA ARG A 102 -11.23 6.88 -2.20
C ARG A 102 -11.88 7.86 -3.16
N ARG A 103 -12.76 8.74 -2.69
CA ARG A 103 -13.39 9.78 -3.51
C ARG A 103 -12.33 10.72 -4.09
N PHE A 104 -11.47 11.28 -3.23
CA PHE A 104 -10.38 12.16 -3.66
C PHE A 104 -9.34 11.41 -4.52
N SER A 105 -9.07 10.15 -4.21
CA SER A 105 -8.17 9.31 -5.01
C SER A 105 -8.67 9.13 -6.44
N ARG A 106 -9.97 8.90 -6.64
CA ARG A 106 -10.58 8.84 -7.98
C ARG A 106 -10.49 10.17 -8.68
N ALA A 107 -10.89 11.24 -8.01
CA ALA A 107 -10.91 12.59 -8.59
C ALA A 107 -9.54 13.02 -9.15
N PHE A 108 -8.46 12.92 -8.37
CA PHE A 108 -7.15 13.32 -8.88
C PHE A 108 -6.63 12.41 -10.00
N LYS A 109 -6.96 11.11 -9.98
CA LYS A 109 -6.58 10.17 -11.06
C LYS A 109 -7.33 10.44 -12.36
N GLU A 110 -8.60 10.78 -12.29
CA GLU A 110 -9.40 11.19 -13.45
C GLU A 110 -8.83 12.46 -14.09
N ILE A 111 -8.41 13.42 -13.27
CA ILE A 111 -7.72 14.64 -13.76
C ILE A 111 -6.43 14.29 -14.49
N ILE A 112 -5.61 13.41 -13.91
CA ILE A 112 -4.37 12.98 -14.54
C ILE A 112 -4.65 12.26 -15.88
N LEU A 113 -5.61 11.34 -15.90
CA LEU A 113 -5.97 10.61 -17.11
C LEU A 113 -6.49 11.50 -18.24
N SER A 114 -7.12 12.63 -17.92
CA SER A 114 -7.54 13.63 -18.93
C SER A 114 -6.37 14.38 -19.55
N ILE A 115 -5.19 14.40 -18.90
CA ILE A 115 -3.99 15.08 -19.35
C ILE A 115 -3.01 14.09 -19.98
N ALA A 116 -2.81 12.94 -19.34
CA ALA A 116 -1.86 11.91 -19.72
C ALA A 116 -2.47 10.50 -19.57
N PRO A 117 -2.79 9.80 -20.67
CA PRO A 117 -3.56 8.57 -20.63
C PRO A 117 -2.79 7.36 -20.11
N LEU A 118 -1.44 7.38 -20.19
CA LEU A 118 -0.61 6.30 -19.69
C LEU A 118 -0.29 6.51 -18.21
N MET A 119 -1.15 6.00 -17.33
CA MET A 119 -1.01 6.13 -15.87
C MET A 119 -1.04 4.75 -15.20
N GLU A 120 -0.03 4.47 -14.38
CA GLU A 120 0.01 3.30 -13.49
C GLU A 120 -0.47 3.68 -12.10
N ASN A 121 -1.49 3.00 -11.62
CA ASN A 121 -2.01 3.16 -10.26
C ASN A 121 -1.13 2.43 -9.23
N ARG A 122 -0.52 3.17 -8.29
CA ARG A 122 0.36 2.61 -7.23
C ARG A 122 -0.24 2.67 -5.82
N GLY A 123 -1.51 2.98 -5.71
CA GLY A 123 -2.21 3.07 -4.43
C GLY A 123 -3.23 4.20 -4.42
N VAL A 124 -3.66 4.59 -3.23
CA VAL A 124 -4.71 5.62 -3.09
C VAL A 124 -4.21 7.03 -3.41
N ASP A 125 -2.91 7.30 -3.29
CA ASP A 125 -2.30 8.63 -3.35
C ASP A 125 -1.07 8.73 -4.27
N GLU A 126 -0.71 7.64 -4.96
CA GLU A 126 0.46 7.58 -5.83
C GLU A 126 0.13 7.00 -7.20
N VAL A 127 0.75 7.58 -8.22
CA VAL A 127 0.70 7.09 -9.61
C VAL A 127 2.05 7.28 -10.28
N TYR A 128 2.35 6.48 -11.30
CA TYR A 128 3.33 6.81 -12.32
C TYR A 128 2.61 7.23 -13.60
N ILE A 129 3.20 8.15 -14.33
CA ILE A 129 2.66 8.70 -15.57
C ILE A 129 3.77 8.66 -16.60
N ASP A 130 3.49 8.16 -17.78
CA ASP A 130 4.40 8.27 -18.92
C ASP A 130 4.09 9.53 -19.72
N PHE A 131 5.07 10.44 -19.77
CA PHE A 131 4.99 11.71 -20.49
C PHE A 131 5.53 11.65 -21.91
N THR A 132 6.09 10.50 -22.34
CA THR A 132 6.88 10.39 -23.57
C THR A 132 6.11 10.91 -24.78
N ASP A 133 4.88 10.46 -24.96
CA ASP A 133 4.05 10.80 -26.13
C ASP A 133 3.01 11.88 -25.83
N VAL A 134 3.02 12.47 -24.64
CA VAL A 134 2.06 13.54 -24.29
C VAL A 134 2.51 14.85 -24.93
N PRO A 135 1.67 15.56 -25.67
CA PRO A 135 2.01 16.84 -26.27
C PRO A 135 2.57 17.84 -25.25
N GLY A 136 3.80 18.31 -25.48
CA GLY A 136 4.50 19.18 -24.53
C GLY A 136 5.09 18.47 -23.31
N GLY A 137 5.00 17.14 -23.21
CA GLY A 137 5.51 16.34 -22.10
C GLY A 137 7.01 16.46 -21.87
N GLN A 138 7.78 16.74 -22.94
CA GLN A 138 9.24 16.93 -22.89
C GLN A 138 9.67 18.40 -22.67
N ARG A 139 8.71 19.34 -22.66
CA ARG A 139 9.05 20.76 -22.51
C ARG A 139 9.60 21.04 -21.12
N GLU A 140 10.74 21.75 -21.08
CA GLU A 140 11.51 22.03 -19.86
C GLU A 140 11.81 20.75 -19.05
N GLY A 141 12.12 19.64 -19.72
CA GLY A 141 12.37 18.35 -19.07
C GLY A 141 11.15 17.80 -18.31
N GLY A 142 9.95 18.04 -18.85
CA GLY A 142 8.68 17.60 -18.22
C GLY A 142 8.08 18.57 -17.20
N ARG A 143 8.74 19.69 -16.89
CA ARG A 143 8.29 20.65 -15.87
C ARG A 143 6.94 21.30 -16.21
N VAL A 144 6.71 21.62 -17.47
CA VAL A 144 5.49 22.27 -17.93
C VAL A 144 4.28 21.37 -17.63
N LEU A 145 4.37 20.10 -17.98
CA LEU A 145 3.28 19.13 -17.75
C LEU A 145 3.11 18.84 -16.25
N ALA A 146 4.21 18.72 -15.52
CA ALA A 146 4.15 18.53 -14.06
C ALA A 146 3.43 19.70 -13.35
N ARG A 147 3.69 20.94 -13.77
CA ARG A 147 2.96 22.14 -13.26
C ARG A 147 1.49 22.11 -13.62
N LEU A 148 1.16 21.72 -14.84
CA LEU A 148 -0.23 21.60 -15.28
C LEU A 148 -0.98 20.61 -14.39
N ILE A 149 -0.41 19.41 -14.16
CA ILE A 149 -0.99 18.39 -13.31
C ILE A 149 -1.17 18.91 -11.87
N GLN A 150 -0.13 19.51 -11.26
CA GLN A 150 -0.25 20.07 -9.90
C GLN A 150 -1.37 21.10 -9.82
N LYS A 151 -1.42 22.04 -10.77
CA LYS A 151 -2.44 23.08 -10.81
C LYS A 151 -3.83 22.48 -10.97
N SER A 152 -4.03 21.59 -11.93
CA SER A 152 -5.34 20.98 -12.19
C SER A 152 -5.86 20.18 -10.99
N ILE A 153 -4.97 19.43 -10.31
CA ILE A 153 -5.34 18.70 -9.09
C ILE A 153 -5.72 19.69 -7.98
N PHE A 154 -4.93 20.73 -7.77
CA PHE A 154 -5.20 21.73 -6.73
C PHE A 154 -6.51 22.49 -6.97
N ASP A 155 -6.72 22.97 -8.19
CA ASP A 155 -7.93 23.71 -8.56
C ASP A 155 -9.20 22.88 -8.36
N ALA A 156 -9.15 21.59 -8.64
CA ALA A 156 -10.32 20.72 -8.54
C ALA A 156 -10.52 20.10 -7.14
N THR A 157 -9.46 19.92 -6.37
CA THR A 157 -9.53 19.16 -5.10
C THR A 157 -9.09 19.95 -3.86
N GLY A 158 -8.36 21.05 -4.03
CA GLY A 158 -7.70 21.77 -2.94
C GLY A 158 -6.48 21.03 -2.35
N LEU A 159 -6.09 19.90 -2.92
CA LEU A 159 -4.98 19.09 -2.43
C LEU A 159 -3.69 19.39 -3.21
N THR A 160 -2.55 19.35 -2.51
CA THR A 160 -1.24 19.46 -3.13
C THR A 160 -0.64 18.10 -3.48
N CYS A 161 0.22 18.07 -4.49
CA CYS A 161 1.02 16.91 -4.82
C CYS A 161 2.46 17.30 -5.14
N SER A 162 3.38 16.37 -4.93
CA SER A 162 4.78 16.52 -5.31
C SER A 162 5.09 15.62 -6.49
N VAL A 163 5.72 16.16 -7.52
CA VAL A 163 5.99 15.48 -8.79
C VAL A 163 7.49 15.29 -8.98
N GLY A 164 7.91 14.05 -9.19
CA GLY A 164 9.25 13.71 -9.64
C GLY A 164 9.21 13.35 -11.11
N VAL A 165 10.04 14.02 -11.92
CA VAL A 165 10.20 13.73 -13.34
C VAL A 165 11.60 13.16 -13.57
N ALA A 166 11.68 12.01 -14.22
CA ALA A 166 12.94 11.31 -14.47
C ALA A 166 12.79 10.31 -15.61
N PRO A 167 13.88 9.75 -16.15
CA PRO A 167 13.83 8.80 -17.26
C PRO A 167 13.11 7.48 -16.97
N ASN A 168 12.93 7.13 -15.68
CA ASN A 168 12.27 5.89 -15.28
C ASN A 168 11.55 6.01 -13.94
N LYS A 169 10.77 4.98 -13.59
CA LYS A 169 9.94 4.95 -12.38
C LYS A 169 10.74 5.01 -11.08
N LEU A 170 11.91 4.37 -11.02
CA LEU A 170 12.78 4.37 -9.85
C LEU A 170 13.23 5.80 -9.50
N LEU A 171 13.84 6.48 -10.46
CA LEU A 171 14.35 7.84 -10.26
C LEU A 171 13.21 8.86 -10.08
N ALA A 172 12.10 8.72 -10.80
CA ALA A 172 10.92 9.57 -10.63
C ALA A 172 10.36 9.49 -9.20
N LYS A 173 10.26 8.27 -8.64
CA LYS A 173 9.82 8.08 -7.25
C LYS A 173 10.77 8.74 -6.25
N MET A 174 12.08 8.62 -6.45
CA MET A 174 13.07 9.29 -5.59
C MET A 174 12.97 10.80 -5.72
N ALA A 175 12.89 11.32 -6.95
CA ALA A 175 12.78 12.75 -7.23
C ALA A 175 11.53 13.37 -6.59
N SER A 176 10.40 12.65 -6.54
CA SER A 176 9.17 13.15 -5.92
C SER A 176 9.30 13.47 -4.43
N GLU A 177 10.32 12.95 -3.75
CA GLU A 177 10.58 13.19 -2.32
C GLU A 177 11.49 14.41 -2.05
N PHE A 178 12.20 14.95 -3.06
CA PHE A 178 13.25 15.95 -2.83
C PHE A 178 12.72 17.32 -2.37
N ASN A 179 11.59 17.73 -2.90
CA ASN A 179 11.01 19.05 -2.65
C ASN A 179 9.58 18.94 -2.12
N LYS A 180 9.27 17.97 -1.26
CA LYS A 180 7.97 17.88 -0.57
C LYS A 180 7.84 18.95 0.51
N PRO A 181 6.64 19.52 0.70
CA PRO A 181 5.40 19.37 -0.08
C PRO A 181 5.35 20.29 -1.31
N ASN A 182 4.42 19.99 -2.23
CA ASN A 182 4.05 20.78 -3.40
C ASN A 182 5.21 21.15 -4.33
N GLY A 183 6.24 20.29 -4.40
CA GLY A 183 7.42 20.50 -5.20
C GLY A 183 7.41 19.76 -6.52
N ILE A 184 8.20 20.26 -7.48
CA ILE A 184 8.55 19.56 -8.70
C ILE A 184 10.07 19.37 -8.72
N SER A 185 10.50 18.13 -8.89
CA SER A 185 11.90 17.76 -8.97
C SER A 185 12.15 17.01 -10.26
N ILE A 186 13.13 17.48 -11.03
CA ILE A 186 13.56 16.82 -12.26
C ILE A 186 14.93 16.20 -11.99
N VAL A 187 15.10 14.95 -12.39
CA VAL A 187 16.36 14.22 -12.34
C VAL A 187 16.69 13.72 -13.74
N GLN A 188 17.81 14.15 -14.25
CA GLN A 188 18.36 13.72 -15.54
C GLN A 188 19.40 12.60 -15.32
N PRO A 189 19.77 11.83 -16.36
CA PRO A 189 20.81 10.81 -16.22
C PRO A 189 22.14 11.35 -15.67
N GLU A 190 22.49 12.58 -16.03
CA GLU A 190 23.73 13.27 -15.62
C GLU A 190 23.73 13.62 -14.11
N ASP A 191 22.55 13.71 -13.49
CA ASP A 191 22.39 14.00 -12.07
C ASP A 191 22.72 12.80 -11.17
N LEU A 192 22.92 11.61 -11.74
CA LEU A 192 23.03 10.37 -10.96
C LEU A 192 24.15 10.46 -9.92
N GLN A 193 25.35 10.85 -10.33
CA GLN A 193 26.51 10.91 -9.44
C GLN A 193 26.43 12.06 -8.43
N SER A 194 25.92 13.22 -8.87
CA SER A 194 25.90 14.44 -8.06
C SER A 194 24.72 14.50 -7.08
N ARG A 195 23.57 13.94 -7.42
CA ARG A 195 22.32 14.10 -6.66
C ARG A 195 21.77 12.80 -6.08
N ILE A 196 22.03 11.65 -6.73
CA ILE A 196 21.47 10.36 -6.29
C ILE A 196 22.49 9.59 -5.46
N TRP A 197 23.73 9.44 -5.93
CA TRP A 197 24.76 8.68 -5.23
C TRP A 197 25.07 9.15 -3.78
N PRO A 198 25.03 10.46 -3.45
CA PRO A 198 25.22 10.92 -2.08
C PRO A 198 24.09 10.53 -1.11
N LEU A 199 22.94 10.07 -1.62
CA LEU A 199 21.81 9.70 -0.76
C LEU A 199 22.03 8.35 -0.07
N ALA A 200 21.52 8.23 1.15
CA ALA A 200 21.51 6.94 1.86
C ALA A 200 20.76 5.87 1.06
N CYS A 201 21.25 4.63 1.06
CA CYS A 201 20.65 3.49 0.35
C CYS A 201 19.15 3.33 0.64
N ARG A 202 18.72 3.63 1.85
CA ARG A 202 17.31 3.56 2.27
C ARG A 202 16.37 4.50 1.50
N LYS A 203 16.90 5.48 0.78
CA LYS A 203 16.10 6.37 -0.08
C LYS A 203 15.62 5.68 -1.36
N VAL A 204 16.23 4.57 -1.73
CA VAL A 204 15.77 3.73 -2.83
C VAL A 204 14.50 2.97 -2.40
N ASN A 205 13.39 3.21 -3.12
CA ASN A 205 12.15 2.49 -2.85
C ASN A 205 12.32 0.99 -3.14
N GLY A 206 12.22 0.15 -2.12
CA GLY A 206 12.53 -1.29 -2.15
C GLY A 206 13.69 -1.68 -1.21
N ILE A 207 14.47 -0.73 -0.69
CA ILE A 207 15.44 -0.96 0.37
C ILE A 207 14.77 -0.68 1.72
N GLY A 208 14.22 -1.71 2.34
CA GLY A 208 13.59 -1.64 3.65
C GLY A 208 14.61 -1.68 4.81
N PRO A 209 14.15 -1.51 6.08
CA PRO A 209 15.03 -1.45 7.25
C PRO A 209 15.98 -2.64 7.40
N LYS A 210 15.55 -3.86 7.05
CA LYS A 210 16.40 -5.06 7.14
C LYS A 210 17.51 -5.06 6.10
N ALA A 211 17.21 -4.65 4.87
CA ALA A 211 18.21 -4.55 3.81
C ALA A 211 19.20 -3.41 4.09
N ASP A 212 18.71 -2.25 4.55
CA ASP A 212 19.53 -1.11 4.97
C ASP A 212 20.50 -1.50 6.10
N ALA A 213 20.01 -2.19 7.14
CA ALA A 213 20.87 -2.67 8.22
C ALA A 213 21.96 -3.63 7.72
N LYS A 214 21.61 -4.54 6.79
CA LYS A 214 22.58 -5.45 6.19
C LYS A 214 23.60 -4.72 5.32
N LEU A 215 23.17 -3.74 4.51
CA LEU A 215 24.09 -2.91 3.71
C LEU A 215 25.08 -2.18 4.61
N LYS A 216 24.60 -1.53 5.68
CA LYS A 216 25.46 -0.84 6.66
C LYS A 216 26.46 -1.77 7.34
N SER A 217 26.06 -3.01 7.65
CA SER A 217 26.99 -3.99 8.21
C SER A 217 28.10 -4.42 7.25
N LEU A 218 27.94 -4.14 5.95
CA LEU A 218 28.92 -4.35 4.88
C LEU A 218 29.69 -3.06 4.51
N GLY A 219 29.49 -1.96 5.28
CA GLY A 219 30.12 -0.67 5.01
C GLY A 219 29.52 0.10 3.83
N ILE A 220 28.28 -0.26 3.43
CA ILE A 220 27.56 0.37 2.31
C ILE A 220 26.46 1.27 2.89
N GLU A 221 26.65 2.58 2.90
CA GLU A 221 25.74 3.55 3.48
C GLU A 221 24.98 4.35 2.41
N THR A 222 25.70 4.77 1.36
CA THR A 222 25.16 5.57 0.27
C THR A 222 24.88 4.75 -0.97
N ILE A 223 24.08 5.32 -1.87
CA ILE A 223 23.83 4.71 -3.19
C ILE A 223 25.13 4.63 -4.00
N GLY A 224 26.04 5.60 -3.83
CA GLY A 224 27.37 5.57 -4.44
C GLY A 224 28.24 4.41 -3.94
N ASP A 225 28.22 4.13 -2.62
CA ASP A 225 28.91 2.96 -2.08
C ASP A 225 28.32 1.67 -2.65
N LEU A 226 26.99 1.62 -2.82
CA LEU A 226 26.31 0.47 -3.44
C LEU A 226 26.69 0.32 -4.92
N ALA A 227 26.80 1.42 -5.68
CA ALA A 227 27.20 1.42 -7.08
C ALA A 227 28.66 0.99 -7.28
N ALA A 228 29.51 1.19 -6.28
CA ALA A 228 30.90 0.75 -6.28
C ALA A 228 31.04 -0.78 -6.07
N GLN A 229 30.00 -1.48 -5.65
CA GLN A 229 30.04 -2.93 -5.44
C GLN A 229 29.91 -3.67 -6.76
N SER A 230 30.68 -4.75 -6.90
CA SER A 230 30.55 -5.62 -8.07
C SER A 230 29.24 -6.44 -8.01
N LEU A 231 28.68 -6.73 -9.20
CA LEU A 231 27.49 -7.57 -9.29
C LEU A 231 27.68 -8.93 -8.60
N PRO A 232 28.79 -9.69 -8.80
CA PRO A 232 29.00 -10.95 -8.09
C PRO A 232 28.94 -10.84 -6.56
N GLN A 233 29.49 -9.77 -5.97
CA GLN A 233 29.42 -9.53 -4.53
C GLN A 233 27.98 -9.32 -4.05
N LEU A 234 27.20 -8.51 -4.77
CA LEU A 234 25.79 -8.26 -4.43
C LEU A 234 24.94 -9.53 -4.58
N LEU A 235 25.19 -10.33 -5.61
CA LEU A 235 24.53 -11.65 -5.77
C LEU A 235 24.87 -12.60 -4.61
N HIS A 236 26.12 -12.64 -4.17
CA HIS A 236 26.56 -13.45 -3.04
C HIS A 236 25.87 -13.02 -1.73
N TRP A 237 25.81 -11.73 -1.44
CA TRP A 237 25.26 -11.22 -0.18
C TRP A 237 23.73 -11.24 -0.13
N PHE A 238 23.06 -10.95 -1.24
CA PHE A 238 21.62 -10.70 -1.26
C PHE A 238 20.80 -11.69 -2.10
N GLY A 239 21.47 -12.66 -2.75
CA GLY A 239 20.83 -13.61 -3.64
C GLY A 239 20.59 -13.05 -5.04
N LYS A 240 20.29 -13.96 -5.97
CA LYS A 240 20.26 -13.67 -7.42
C LYS A 240 19.35 -12.48 -7.77
N SER A 241 18.08 -12.54 -7.38
CA SER A 241 17.10 -11.52 -7.82
C SER A 241 17.32 -10.17 -7.13
N TYR A 242 17.49 -10.16 -5.80
CA TYR A 242 17.61 -8.92 -5.06
C TYR A 242 18.98 -8.26 -5.23
N GLY A 243 20.06 -9.05 -5.32
CA GLY A 243 21.40 -8.53 -5.61
C GLY A 243 21.51 -7.88 -6.98
N HIS A 244 20.92 -8.51 -8.02
CA HIS A 244 20.84 -7.91 -9.35
C HIS A 244 20.04 -6.59 -9.32
N TRP A 245 18.87 -6.59 -8.67
CA TRP A 245 18.05 -5.40 -8.54
C TRP A 245 18.77 -4.26 -7.78
N LEU A 246 19.52 -4.56 -6.72
CA LEU A 246 20.33 -3.57 -6.01
C LEU A 246 21.39 -2.94 -6.93
N HIS A 247 22.08 -3.77 -7.71
CA HIS A 247 23.07 -3.28 -8.68
C HIS A 247 22.45 -2.33 -9.70
N GLU A 248 21.37 -2.73 -10.37
CA GLU A 248 20.71 -1.90 -11.37
C GLU A 248 20.14 -0.61 -10.75
N SER A 249 19.55 -0.72 -9.56
CA SER A 249 19.00 0.43 -8.83
C SER A 249 20.07 1.45 -8.46
N ALA A 250 21.28 1.04 -8.08
CA ALA A 250 22.38 1.94 -7.74
C ALA A 250 22.86 2.72 -8.95
N TRP A 251 22.75 2.15 -10.16
CA TRP A 251 23.06 2.78 -11.43
C TRP A 251 21.86 3.52 -12.04
N GLY A 252 20.77 3.69 -11.28
CA GLY A 252 19.57 4.39 -11.73
C GLY A 252 18.84 3.71 -12.89
N ARG A 253 19.03 2.40 -13.10
CA ARG A 253 18.44 1.63 -14.18
C ARG A 253 17.13 0.97 -13.74
N ASP A 254 16.07 1.19 -14.48
CA ASP A 254 14.77 0.61 -14.27
C ASP A 254 14.00 0.59 -15.60
N GLU A 255 13.93 -0.57 -16.21
CA GLU A 255 13.30 -0.75 -17.54
C GLU A 255 11.80 -1.07 -17.45
N ARG A 256 11.21 -1.05 -16.23
CA ARG A 256 9.79 -1.35 -16.06
C ARG A 256 8.94 -0.28 -16.72
N ALA A 257 8.14 -0.67 -17.71
CA ALA A 257 7.15 0.21 -18.33
C ALA A 257 6.07 0.67 -17.34
N VAL A 258 5.39 1.75 -17.66
CA VAL A 258 4.15 2.16 -16.96
C VAL A 258 3.05 1.17 -17.31
N VAL A 259 2.48 0.50 -16.31
CA VAL A 259 1.46 -0.53 -16.45
C VAL A 259 0.11 0.05 -16.10
N THR A 260 -0.74 0.25 -17.10
CA THR A 260 -2.06 0.89 -16.94
C THR A 260 -3.08 -0.01 -16.25
N GLU A 261 -2.91 -1.33 -16.33
CA GLU A 261 -3.82 -2.34 -15.77
C GLU A 261 -3.03 -3.39 -15.00
N SER A 262 -3.53 -3.79 -13.85
CA SER A 262 -2.95 -4.87 -13.04
C SER A 262 -4.05 -5.69 -12.39
N GLU A 263 -3.89 -7.00 -12.44
CA GLU A 263 -4.77 -7.94 -11.77
C GLU A 263 -4.28 -8.26 -10.37
N PRO A 264 -5.17 -8.46 -9.39
CA PRO A 264 -4.76 -8.84 -8.06
C PRO A 264 -4.18 -10.26 -8.03
N VAL A 265 -3.05 -10.45 -7.39
CA VAL A 265 -2.41 -11.77 -7.23
C VAL A 265 -3.05 -12.56 -6.08
N SER A 266 -3.57 -11.85 -5.07
CA SER A 266 -4.22 -12.44 -3.89
C SER A 266 -5.17 -11.46 -3.24
N MET A 267 -6.14 -11.99 -2.49
CA MET A 267 -6.99 -11.23 -1.57
C MET A 267 -6.86 -11.79 -0.16
N SER A 268 -6.89 -10.92 0.85
CA SER A 268 -6.77 -11.34 2.24
C SER A 268 -7.55 -10.42 3.18
N ARG A 269 -7.98 -11.00 4.29
CA ARG A 269 -8.53 -10.30 5.44
C ARG A 269 -7.74 -10.69 6.68
N GLU A 270 -7.30 -9.71 7.46
CA GLU A 270 -6.62 -9.96 8.73
C GLU A 270 -7.06 -8.94 9.79
N THR A 271 -7.02 -9.35 11.04
CA THR A 271 -7.31 -8.47 12.18
C THR A 271 -6.32 -8.69 13.31
N THR A 272 -5.90 -7.58 13.93
CA THR A 272 -5.16 -7.60 15.20
C THR A 272 -6.17 -7.49 16.34
N PHE A 273 -6.10 -8.40 17.30
CA PHE A 273 -7.02 -8.43 18.44
C PHE A 273 -6.69 -7.33 19.45
N GLU A 274 -7.68 -6.86 20.18
CA GLU A 274 -7.47 -5.88 21.25
C GLU A 274 -6.63 -6.43 22.39
N ARG A 275 -6.79 -7.72 22.72
CA ARG A 275 -5.94 -8.51 23.63
C ARG A 275 -5.39 -9.74 22.92
N ASP A 276 -4.30 -10.30 23.43
CA ASP A 276 -3.75 -11.55 22.88
C ASP A 276 -4.61 -12.74 23.34
N LEU A 277 -5.10 -13.55 22.37
CA LEU A 277 -6.03 -14.64 22.58
C LEU A 277 -5.30 -16.00 22.72
N HIS A 278 -5.80 -16.86 23.59
CA HIS A 278 -5.28 -18.22 23.80
C HIS A 278 -6.14 -19.23 23.02
N ALA A 279 -5.50 -20.07 22.20
CA ALA A 279 -6.20 -20.99 21.29
C ALA A 279 -7.23 -21.92 21.97
N VAL A 280 -7.01 -22.31 23.23
CA VAL A 280 -7.92 -23.17 23.98
C VAL A 280 -8.93 -22.37 24.80
N ARG A 281 -8.46 -21.39 25.60
CA ARG A 281 -9.31 -20.61 26.50
C ARG A 281 -10.28 -19.71 25.76
N ASP A 282 -9.82 -19.11 24.66
CA ASP A 282 -10.57 -18.14 23.87
C ASP A 282 -11.08 -18.76 22.55
N LYS A 283 -11.29 -20.10 22.53
CA LYS A 283 -11.64 -20.86 21.31
C LYS A 283 -12.90 -20.33 20.62
N ALA A 284 -13.92 -19.96 21.39
CA ALA A 284 -15.19 -19.46 20.85
C ALA A 284 -14.98 -18.10 20.14
N GLU A 285 -14.26 -17.17 20.79
CA GLU A 285 -13.95 -15.84 20.24
C GLU A 285 -13.07 -15.95 18.98
N LEU A 286 -12.01 -16.77 19.02
CA LEU A 286 -11.17 -17.04 17.84
C LEU A 286 -11.95 -17.70 16.71
N GLY A 287 -12.88 -18.59 17.03
CA GLY A 287 -13.76 -19.25 16.06
C GLY A 287 -14.69 -18.27 15.36
N ALA A 288 -15.29 -17.33 16.11
CA ALA A 288 -16.15 -16.28 15.57
C ALA A 288 -15.35 -15.32 14.64
N ILE A 289 -14.19 -14.84 15.11
CA ILE A 289 -13.30 -13.98 14.31
C ILE A 289 -12.84 -14.70 13.03
N PHE A 290 -12.49 -15.98 13.14
CA PHE A 290 -12.05 -16.76 11.98
C PHE A 290 -13.16 -16.92 10.95
N THR A 291 -14.40 -17.12 11.38
CA THR A 291 -15.57 -17.20 10.51
C THR A 291 -15.84 -15.86 9.82
N ASP A 292 -15.90 -14.74 10.57
CA ASP A 292 -16.05 -13.38 10.01
C ASP A 292 -15.00 -13.06 8.96
N LEU A 293 -13.73 -13.41 9.20
CA LEU A 293 -12.67 -13.18 8.22
C LEU A 293 -12.88 -13.97 6.92
N CYS A 294 -13.36 -15.21 7.01
CA CYS A 294 -13.65 -16.04 5.84
C CYS A 294 -14.88 -15.53 5.07
N GLU A 295 -15.93 -15.12 5.75
CA GLU A 295 -17.14 -14.55 5.15
C GLU A 295 -16.83 -13.25 4.41
N ARG A 296 -16.15 -12.30 5.05
CA ARG A 296 -15.75 -11.04 4.43
C ARG A 296 -14.75 -11.21 3.27
N LEU A 297 -13.90 -12.23 3.33
CA LEU A 297 -13.01 -12.55 2.21
C LEU A 297 -13.77 -13.13 1.03
N ALA A 298 -14.77 -13.99 1.29
CA ALA A 298 -15.67 -14.52 0.27
C ALA A 298 -16.47 -13.40 -0.42
N GLU A 299 -17.04 -12.47 0.36
CA GLU A 299 -17.73 -11.29 -0.17
C GLU A 299 -16.81 -10.44 -1.08
N ASP A 300 -15.54 -10.25 -0.67
CA ASP A 300 -14.58 -9.51 -1.48
C ASP A 300 -14.26 -10.20 -2.81
N LEU A 301 -14.10 -11.52 -2.79
CA LEU A 301 -13.86 -12.33 -4.00
C LEU A 301 -15.06 -12.25 -4.96
N GLN A 302 -16.26 -12.46 -4.45
CA GLN A 302 -17.51 -12.38 -5.23
C GLN A 302 -17.73 -10.99 -5.81
N ARG A 303 -17.64 -9.96 -4.99
CA ARG A 303 -17.82 -8.55 -5.41
C ARG A 303 -16.84 -8.12 -6.50
N LYS A 304 -15.62 -8.69 -6.49
CA LYS A 304 -14.59 -8.39 -7.48
C LYS A 304 -14.53 -9.37 -8.64
N GLY A 305 -15.36 -10.41 -8.61
CA GLY A 305 -15.47 -11.40 -9.68
C GLY A 305 -14.24 -12.32 -9.78
N TYR A 306 -13.71 -12.82 -8.65
CA TYR A 306 -12.58 -13.75 -8.67
C TYR A 306 -12.89 -15.03 -7.91
N VAL A 307 -12.35 -16.13 -8.42
CA VAL A 307 -12.18 -17.39 -7.69
C VAL A 307 -10.69 -17.63 -7.43
N GLY A 308 -10.33 -18.39 -6.41
CA GLY A 308 -8.91 -18.64 -6.14
C GLY A 308 -8.64 -20.05 -5.62
N ARG A 309 -7.44 -20.55 -5.89
CA ARG A 309 -7.09 -21.96 -5.65
C ARG A 309 -6.23 -22.20 -4.41
N THR A 310 -5.46 -21.23 -3.96
CA THR A 310 -4.58 -21.40 -2.81
C THR A 310 -5.10 -20.61 -1.63
N VAL A 311 -5.50 -21.33 -0.58
CA VAL A 311 -5.97 -20.74 0.68
C VAL A 311 -4.85 -20.77 1.69
N GLY A 312 -4.64 -19.67 2.38
CA GLY A 312 -3.60 -19.56 3.40
C GLY A 312 -4.07 -18.86 4.66
N ILE A 313 -3.36 -19.13 5.75
CA ILE A 313 -3.52 -18.43 7.03
C ILE A 313 -2.24 -17.71 7.43
N LYS A 314 -2.41 -16.64 8.18
CA LYS A 314 -1.35 -15.91 8.85
C LYS A 314 -1.69 -15.75 10.32
N LEU A 315 -0.81 -16.21 11.19
CA LEU A 315 -0.86 -15.91 12.62
C LEU A 315 0.32 -15.02 12.99
N ARG A 316 0.07 -14.06 13.88
CA ARG A 316 1.15 -13.39 14.60
C ARG A 316 0.94 -13.67 16.09
N TYR A 317 1.98 -14.14 16.75
CA TYR A 317 1.95 -14.41 18.18
C TYR A 317 2.22 -13.15 19.01
N ASP A 318 2.08 -13.25 20.33
CA ASP A 318 2.38 -12.20 21.31
C ASP A 318 3.84 -11.71 21.27
N ASP A 319 4.79 -12.59 20.89
CA ASP A 319 6.20 -12.27 20.65
C ASP A 319 6.50 -11.71 19.26
N PHE A 320 5.47 -11.34 18.49
CA PHE A 320 5.54 -10.83 17.12
C PHE A 320 6.05 -11.80 16.05
N ARG A 321 6.41 -13.04 16.39
CA ARG A 321 6.70 -14.07 15.38
C ARG A 321 5.46 -14.36 14.55
N ILE A 322 5.70 -14.65 13.27
CA ILE A 322 4.66 -14.94 12.30
C ILE A 322 4.75 -16.40 11.89
N ALA A 323 3.60 -17.07 11.83
CA ALA A 323 3.44 -18.37 11.20
C ALA A 323 2.46 -18.24 10.03
N THR A 324 2.80 -18.79 8.88
CA THR A 324 1.94 -18.90 7.71
C THR A 324 1.86 -20.33 7.25
N ARG A 325 0.69 -20.75 6.76
CA ARG A 325 0.49 -22.05 6.08
C ARG A 325 -0.47 -21.85 4.94
N ASP A 326 -0.13 -22.40 3.81
CA ASP A 326 -0.97 -22.37 2.60
C ASP A 326 -1.33 -23.81 2.19
N GLN A 327 -2.46 -23.95 1.49
CA GLN A 327 -2.94 -25.16 0.86
C GLN A 327 -3.50 -24.83 -0.52
N THR A 328 -3.00 -25.50 -1.55
CA THR A 328 -3.55 -25.39 -2.90
C THR A 328 -4.59 -26.49 -3.09
N LEU A 329 -5.75 -26.11 -3.56
CA LEU A 329 -6.90 -26.96 -3.84
C LEU A 329 -6.89 -27.42 -5.32
N ASN A 330 -7.59 -28.50 -5.60
CA ASN A 330 -7.74 -28.98 -6.96
C ASN A 330 -8.59 -28.04 -7.82
N LEU A 331 -9.63 -27.43 -7.22
CA LEU A 331 -10.53 -26.49 -7.86
C LEU A 331 -10.49 -25.13 -7.15
N PRO A 332 -10.63 -24.03 -7.90
CA PRO A 332 -10.78 -22.71 -7.31
C PRO A 332 -12.11 -22.58 -6.54
N ILE A 333 -12.09 -21.77 -5.50
CA ILE A 333 -13.24 -21.50 -4.65
C ILE A 333 -13.40 -20.00 -4.39
N GLN A 334 -14.61 -19.58 -4.01
CA GLN A 334 -14.91 -18.22 -3.53
C GLN A 334 -15.94 -18.20 -2.38
N ASP A 335 -16.51 -19.35 -2.01
CA ASP A 335 -17.49 -19.42 -0.94
C ASP A 335 -16.85 -19.49 0.45
N ALA A 336 -17.52 -18.91 1.45
CA ALA A 336 -17.01 -18.78 2.80
C ALA A 336 -16.77 -20.14 3.49
N ALA A 337 -17.63 -21.12 3.25
CA ALA A 337 -17.55 -22.43 3.90
C ALA A 337 -16.32 -23.22 3.40
N ALA A 338 -16.07 -23.22 2.08
CA ALA A 338 -14.91 -23.85 1.49
C ALA A 338 -13.60 -23.15 1.90
N ILE A 339 -13.58 -21.80 1.92
CA ILE A 339 -12.44 -21.02 2.41
C ILE A 339 -12.17 -21.38 3.88
N ARG A 340 -13.19 -21.39 4.72
CA ARG A 340 -13.07 -21.70 6.16
C ARG A 340 -12.57 -23.12 6.40
N LEU A 341 -13.05 -24.10 5.62
CA LEU A 341 -12.59 -25.49 5.69
C LEU A 341 -11.11 -25.62 5.36
N ALA A 342 -10.68 -25.07 4.23
CA ALA A 342 -9.28 -25.11 3.76
C ALA A 342 -8.35 -24.33 4.71
N ALA A 343 -8.74 -23.13 5.11
CA ALA A 343 -7.97 -22.33 6.07
C ALA A 343 -7.90 -23.01 7.45
N GLY A 344 -8.95 -23.74 7.88
CA GLY A 344 -8.97 -24.53 9.09
C GLY A 344 -7.96 -25.70 9.05
N GLN A 345 -7.79 -26.35 7.91
CA GLN A 345 -6.75 -27.35 7.73
C GLN A 345 -5.33 -26.74 7.79
N CYS A 346 -5.16 -25.53 7.27
CA CYS A 346 -3.91 -24.78 7.41
C CYS A 346 -3.63 -24.45 8.88
N LEU A 347 -4.65 -24.05 9.63
CA LEU A 347 -4.55 -23.70 11.04
C LEU A 347 -4.12 -24.89 11.93
N LYS A 348 -4.54 -26.10 11.60
CA LYS A 348 -4.11 -27.33 12.30
C LYS A 348 -2.60 -27.62 12.18
N ARG A 349 -1.92 -27.03 11.21
CA ARG A 349 -0.49 -27.22 10.93
C ARG A 349 0.42 -26.16 11.56
N VAL A 350 -0.11 -25.26 12.38
CA VAL A 350 0.66 -24.24 13.09
C VAL A 350 0.69 -24.51 14.59
N PRO A 351 1.77 -24.18 15.30
CA PRO A 351 1.84 -24.28 16.75
C PRO A 351 0.86 -23.31 17.40
N LEU A 352 -0.02 -23.80 18.29
CA LEU A 352 -1.03 -23.00 18.99
C LEU A 352 -0.74 -22.86 20.50
N GLY A 353 0.48 -23.16 20.96
CA GLY A 353 0.89 -23.08 22.35
C GLY A 353 1.14 -21.66 22.89
N LYS A 354 1.29 -20.67 21.98
CA LYS A 354 1.45 -19.26 22.33
C LYS A 354 0.16 -18.49 22.17
N ARG A 355 0.07 -17.34 22.84
CA ARG A 355 -1.05 -16.42 22.61
C ARG A 355 -0.95 -15.82 21.20
N ILE A 356 -2.10 -15.61 20.60
CA ILE A 356 -2.24 -15.11 19.23
C ILE A 356 -2.64 -13.64 19.30
N ARG A 357 -1.91 -12.81 18.59
CA ARG A 357 -2.12 -11.37 18.50
C ARG A 357 -2.91 -10.97 17.25
N LEU A 358 -2.75 -11.72 16.16
CA LEU A 358 -3.38 -11.44 14.86
C LEU A 358 -3.71 -12.75 14.16
N LEU A 359 -4.84 -12.75 13.49
CA LEU A 359 -5.28 -13.81 12.58
C LEU A 359 -5.61 -13.20 11.22
N GLY A 360 -5.15 -13.87 10.16
CA GLY A 360 -5.46 -13.53 8.77
C GLY A 360 -5.77 -14.75 7.93
N VAL A 361 -6.63 -14.57 6.93
CA VAL A 361 -6.97 -15.54 5.89
C VAL A 361 -6.70 -14.92 4.53
N LYS A 362 -6.11 -15.69 3.62
CA LYS A 362 -5.73 -15.27 2.26
C LYS A 362 -6.22 -16.28 1.24
N VAL A 363 -6.64 -15.77 0.08
CA VAL A 363 -6.86 -16.57 -1.13
C VAL A 363 -5.97 -16.02 -2.23
N SER A 364 -5.23 -16.89 -2.91
CA SER A 364 -4.31 -16.57 -4.00
C SER A 364 -4.42 -17.59 -5.13
N GLY A 365 -3.66 -17.36 -6.23
CA GLY A 365 -3.91 -18.08 -7.47
C GLY A 365 -5.29 -17.70 -7.99
N LEU A 366 -5.52 -16.38 -8.10
CA LEU A 366 -6.80 -15.80 -8.49
C LEU A 366 -7.01 -15.98 -9.99
N ILE A 367 -8.23 -16.31 -10.37
CA ILE A 367 -8.71 -16.41 -11.74
C ILE A 367 -9.98 -15.56 -11.82
N ALA A 368 -10.16 -14.77 -12.87
CA ALA A 368 -11.40 -14.05 -13.08
C ALA A 368 -12.57 -15.06 -13.24
N GLU A 369 -13.63 -14.87 -12.48
CA GLU A 369 -14.76 -15.81 -12.42
C GLU A 369 -15.39 -16.09 -13.80
N PRO A 370 -15.61 -15.06 -14.67
CA PRO A 370 -16.13 -15.32 -16.01
C PRO A 370 -15.25 -16.25 -16.85
N LEU A 371 -13.91 -16.15 -16.73
CA LEU A 371 -12.98 -17.06 -17.41
C LEU A 371 -13.09 -18.49 -16.88
N TRP A 372 -13.21 -18.61 -15.56
CA TRP A 372 -13.37 -19.91 -14.92
C TRP A 372 -14.68 -20.58 -15.34
N GLN A 373 -15.77 -19.84 -15.41
CA GLN A 373 -17.07 -20.33 -15.84
C GLN A 373 -17.07 -20.71 -17.33
N ALA A 374 -16.48 -19.86 -18.20
CA ALA A 374 -16.35 -20.14 -19.62
C ALA A 374 -15.57 -21.42 -19.93
N SER A 375 -14.58 -21.76 -19.10
CA SER A 375 -13.77 -22.98 -19.21
C SER A 375 -14.50 -24.26 -18.77
N ALA A 376 -15.76 -24.19 -18.35
CA ALA A 376 -16.48 -25.32 -17.74
C ALA A 376 -16.52 -26.59 -18.62
N HIS A 377 -16.59 -26.41 -19.93
CA HIS A 377 -16.69 -27.51 -20.92
C HIS A 377 -15.42 -27.72 -21.73
N ASP A 378 -14.31 -27.01 -21.38
CA ASP A 378 -13.01 -27.13 -22.05
C ASP A 378 -11.92 -27.55 -21.05
N PRO A 379 -11.53 -28.84 -21.01
CA PRO A 379 -10.51 -29.34 -20.12
C PRO A 379 -9.14 -28.71 -20.37
N VAL A 380 -8.80 -28.36 -21.58
CA VAL A 380 -7.52 -27.74 -21.96
C VAL A 380 -7.45 -26.32 -21.44
N ALA A 381 -8.52 -25.54 -21.65
CA ALA A 381 -8.63 -24.19 -21.10
C ALA A 381 -8.56 -24.20 -19.56
N ARG A 382 -9.26 -25.14 -18.90
CA ARG A 382 -9.16 -25.32 -17.44
C ARG A 382 -7.76 -25.62 -16.97
N GLU A 383 -7.05 -26.52 -17.63
CA GLU A 383 -5.68 -26.85 -17.28
C GLU A 383 -4.75 -25.64 -17.41
N LEU A 384 -4.90 -24.85 -18.49
CA LEU A 384 -4.13 -23.61 -18.69
C LEU A 384 -4.36 -22.60 -17.57
N LEU A 385 -5.61 -22.39 -17.13
CA LEU A 385 -5.95 -21.50 -16.02
C LEU A 385 -5.38 -21.98 -14.68
N LEU A 386 -5.17 -23.28 -14.52
CA LEU A 386 -4.65 -23.88 -13.30
C LEU A 386 -3.11 -23.93 -13.23
N ARG A 387 -2.39 -23.58 -14.29
CA ARG A 387 -0.91 -23.54 -14.28
C ARG A 387 -0.40 -22.38 -13.41
N PRO A 388 0.77 -22.53 -12.75
CA PRO A 388 1.46 -21.40 -12.16
C PRO A 388 1.71 -20.32 -13.22
N HIS A 389 1.27 -19.10 -12.98
CA HIS A 389 1.23 -18.00 -13.96
C HIS A 389 0.23 -18.19 -15.12
N GLY A 390 -0.80 -19.01 -14.92
CA GLY A 390 -1.92 -19.13 -15.85
C GLY A 390 -2.65 -17.79 -16.07
N LEU A 391 -3.45 -17.72 -17.13
CA LEU A 391 -4.24 -16.54 -17.48
C LEU A 391 -5.17 -16.15 -16.33
N THR A 392 -5.02 -14.95 -15.81
CA THR A 392 -5.82 -14.44 -14.69
C THR A 392 -6.95 -13.52 -15.18
N SER A 393 -6.87 -13.01 -16.43
CA SER A 393 -7.86 -12.13 -17.03
C SER A 393 -7.96 -12.33 -18.54
N VAL A 394 -9.10 -11.97 -19.11
CA VAL A 394 -9.37 -12.01 -20.57
C VAL A 394 -8.41 -11.13 -21.38
N LYS A 395 -7.92 -10.06 -20.77
CA LYS A 395 -7.05 -9.07 -21.43
C LYS A 395 -5.61 -9.57 -21.70
N HIS A 396 -5.22 -10.69 -21.08
CA HIS A 396 -3.91 -11.32 -21.28
C HIS A 396 -3.98 -12.55 -22.19
N LEU A 397 -5.10 -12.75 -22.90
CA LEU A 397 -5.22 -13.80 -23.91
C LEU A 397 -4.38 -13.42 -25.12
N ASP A 398 -3.35 -14.22 -25.43
CA ASP A 398 -2.74 -14.26 -26.75
C ASP A 398 -3.85 -14.49 -27.80
N PRO A 399 -3.77 -13.88 -29.01
CA PRO A 399 -4.73 -14.10 -30.09
C PRO A 399 -5.04 -15.57 -30.38
N TYR A 400 -4.09 -16.47 -30.16
CA TYR A 400 -4.29 -17.93 -30.29
C TYR A 400 -5.13 -18.54 -29.14
N THR A 401 -5.07 -17.97 -27.94
CA THR A 401 -5.87 -18.41 -26.78
C THR A 401 -7.23 -17.74 -26.73
N ALA A 402 -7.41 -16.55 -27.32
CA ALA A 402 -8.70 -15.86 -27.42
C ALA A 402 -9.73 -16.63 -28.28
N SER A 403 -9.28 -17.52 -29.12
CA SER A 403 -10.16 -18.39 -29.92
C SER A 403 -10.69 -19.61 -29.16
N LEU A 404 -10.23 -19.86 -27.93
CA LEU A 404 -10.65 -20.98 -27.09
C LEU A 404 -11.76 -20.62 -26.09
N PHE A 405 -12.13 -19.32 -25.99
CA PHE A 405 -13.16 -18.82 -25.07
C PHE A 405 -14.33 -18.11 -25.82
#